data_e7819be760c3ac1f8f3b9677f1c5b774
#
_entry.id   e7819be760c3ac1f8f3b9677f1c5b774
#
_cell.length_a   1.000
_cell.length_b   1.000
_cell.length_c   1.000
_cell.angle_alpha   90.00
_cell.angle_beta   90.00
_cell.angle_gamma   90.00
#
_symmetry.space_group_name_H-M   'P 1'
#
loop_
_entity.id
_entity.type
_entity.pdbx_description
1 polymer ?
#
loop_
_entity_poly.entity_id
_entity_poly.type
_entity_poly.pdbx_seq_one_letter_code
_entity_poly.pdbx_strand_id
1 'polypeptide(L)'
;MTEVSLRQPPGLAGPARVPLTLAEEHVLLLWQVRANAEKLLAAVEHGRWPGTELTALAGYARAEVLRQVSDEEALLFPAVPVQTAAGLARDHARLRAAAELLTRAATGEQPMDPARLAAVVRDFVTQLGRHLRSEEDLLTSGRAPREVPGTVTLGGHPHEWYLLTEGPVVDLDELPSEEAVTAAVDRLLRMRRGEQVELQSATRLDQVWRETSELCPGGYQFTALQDGPARWRMQVTRRQAAI
;
A
#
# COMPACT_ATOMS: atom_id res chain seq x y z
N MET A 1 19.15 44.75 -19.43
CA MET A 1 19.07 43.50 -18.69
C MET A 1 17.77 42.82 -19.09
N THR A 2 17.86 41.84 -19.96
CA THR A 2 16.70 41.16 -20.58
C THR A 2 16.46 39.89 -19.79
N GLU A 3 15.31 39.83 -19.14
CA GLU A 3 14.86 38.68 -18.36
C GLU A 3 14.45 37.55 -19.32
N VAL A 4 15.21 36.44 -19.31
CA VAL A 4 14.90 35.23 -20.07
C VAL A 4 13.89 34.44 -19.29
N SER A 5 12.63 34.58 -19.69
CA SER A 5 11.54 33.73 -19.16
C SER A 5 11.73 32.32 -19.69
N LEU A 6 12.17 31.40 -18.82
CA LEU A 6 12.22 29.97 -19.10
C LEU A 6 10.76 29.44 -19.15
N ARG A 7 10.22 29.31 -20.37
CA ARG A 7 8.98 28.56 -20.60
C ARG A 7 9.22 27.10 -20.19
N GLN A 8 8.50 26.66 -19.19
CA GLN A 8 8.36 25.23 -18.92
C GLN A 8 7.82 24.52 -20.17
N PRO A 9 8.39 23.35 -20.55
CA PRO A 9 7.82 22.54 -21.61
C PRO A 9 6.38 22.13 -21.24
N PRO A 10 5.47 22.02 -22.21
CA PRO A 10 4.13 21.53 -21.95
C PRO A 10 4.24 20.15 -21.32
N GLY A 11 3.70 20.04 -20.08
CA GLY A 11 3.72 18.81 -19.33
C GLY A 11 3.11 17.69 -20.18
N LEU A 12 3.86 16.61 -20.34
CA LEU A 12 3.30 15.35 -20.78
C LEU A 12 2.19 15.01 -19.76
N ALA A 13 0.94 15.14 -20.20
CA ALA A 13 -0.18 14.62 -19.44
C ALA A 13 0.05 13.11 -19.32
N GLY A 14 0.50 12.66 -18.17
CA GLY A 14 0.61 11.24 -17.89
C GLY A 14 -0.76 10.56 -18.08
N PRO A 15 -0.81 9.27 -18.33
CA PRO A 15 -2.05 8.56 -18.54
C PRO A 15 -3.01 8.86 -17.38
N ALA A 16 -4.29 9.09 -17.74
CA ALA A 16 -5.33 9.38 -16.75
C ALA A 16 -5.43 8.21 -15.78
N ARG A 17 -5.21 8.50 -14.50
CA ARG A 17 -5.25 7.50 -13.43
C ARG A 17 -6.67 7.02 -13.23
N VAL A 18 -6.87 5.71 -13.15
CA VAL A 18 -8.12 5.17 -12.62
C VAL A 18 -8.02 5.28 -11.09
N PRO A 19 -8.84 6.10 -10.45
CA PRO A 19 -8.82 6.20 -9.00
C PRO A 19 -9.19 4.84 -8.39
N LEU A 20 -8.43 4.42 -7.37
CA LEU A 20 -8.77 3.25 -6.58
C LEU A 20 -10.07 3.55 -5.81
N THR A 21 -10.90 2.54 -5.65
CA THR A 21 -12.01 2.61 -4.69
C THR A 21 -11.45 2.58 -3.27
N LEU A 22 -12.17 3.13 -2.31
CA LEU A 22 -11.79 3.09 -0.90
C LEU A 22 -11.49 1.64 -0.45
N ALA A 23 -12.31 0.67 -0.87
CA ALA A 23 -12.08 -0.73 -0.53
C ALA A 23 -10.78 -1.30 -1.14
N GLU A 24 -10.42 -0.89 -2.34
CA GLU A 24 -9.15 -1.29 -2.97
C GLU A 24 -7.95 -0.67 -2.22
N GLU A 25 -8.05 0.59 -1.80
CA GLU A 25 -7.03 1.24 -0.97
C GLU A 25 -6.89 0.56 0.39
N HIS A 26 -7.99 0.19 1.06
CA HIS A 26 -7.99 -0.53 2.32
C HIS A 26 -7.27 -1.89 2.23
N VAL A 27 -7.53 -2.64 1.15
CA VAL A 27 -6.85 -3.92 0.91
C VAL A 27 -5.35 -3.73 0.82
N LEU A 28 -4.89 -2.74 0.06
CA LEU A 28 -3.47 -2.45 -0.12
C LEU A 28 -2.82 -1.98 1.19
N LEU A 29 -3.46 -1.03 1.87
CA LEU A 29 -2.97 -0.48 3.13
C LEU A 29 -2.80 -1.56 4.20
N LEU A 30 -3.86 -2.36 4.42
CA LEU A 30 -3.82 -3.43 5.42
C LEU A 30 -2.79 -4.50 5.07
N TRP A 31 -2.69 -4.82 3.80
CA TRP A 31 -1.73 -5.81 3.32
C TRP A 31 -0.29 -5.34 3.59
N GLN A 32 0.08 -4.11 3.23
CA GLN A 32 1.42 -3.57 3.44
C GLN A 32 1.77 -3.48 4.93
N VAL A 33 0.81 -3.05 5.76
CA VAL A 33 0.99 -3.03 7.22
C VAL A 33 1.24 -4.45 7.76
N ARG A 34 0.48 -5.44 7.29
CA ARG A 34 0.68 -6.85 7.69
C ARG A 34 2.04 -7.38 7.27
N ALA A 35 2.46 -7.14 6.02
CA ALA A 35 3.75 -7.59 5.53
C ALA A 35 4.91 -7.02 6.34
N ASN A 36 4.87 -5.72 6.69
CA ASN A 36 5.86 -5.11 7.56
C ASN A 36 5.81 -5.68 8.99
N ALA A 37 4.61 -5.88 9.52
CA ALA A 37 4.41 -6.47 10.85
C ALA A 37 4.93 -7.91 10.93
N GLU A 38 4.67 -8.74 9.94
CA GLU A 38 5.13 -10.13 9.87
C GLU A 38 6.67 -10.21 9.86
N LYS A 39 7.34 -9.37 9.07
CA LYS A 39 8.81 -9.28 9.06
C LYS A 39 9.35 -8.91 10.45
N LEU A 40 8.72 -7.94 11.12
CA LEU A 40 9.08 -7.53 12.47
C LEU A 40 8.88 -8.67 13.48
N LEU A 41 7.72 -9.30 13.47
CA LEU A 41 7.39 -10.39 14.39
C LEU A 41 8.31 -11.60 14.20
N ALA A 42 8.63 -11.95 12.95
CA ALA A 42 9.58 -13.01 12.64
C ALA A 42 10.97 -12.70 13.21
N ALA A 43 11.44 -11.45 13.11
CA ALA A 43 12.72 -11.06 13.73
C ALA A 43 12.70 -11.22 15.25
N VAL A 44 11.61 -10.83 15.92
CA VAL A 44 11.43 -11.01 17.36
C VAL A 44 11.43 -12.50 17.73
N GLU A 45 10.71 -13.34 16.98
CA GLU A 45 10.64 -14.79 17.21
C GLU A 45 12.02 -15.47 17.08
N HIS A 46 12.89 -14.94 16.21
CA HIS A 46 14.25 -15.39 16.07
C HIS A 46 15.23 -14.76 17.11
N GLY A 47 14.72 -14.07 18.11
CA GLY A 47 15.51 -13.45 19.17
C GLY A 47 16.34 -12.23 18.74
N ARG A 48 16.05 -11.66 17.57
CA ARG A 48 16.73 -10.49 17.01
C ARG A 48 15.92 -9.22 17.28
N TRP A 49 16.60 -8.13 17.65
CA TRP A 49 15.95 -6.82 17.72
C TRP A 49 15.57 -6.34 16.30
N PRO A 50 14.30 -6.03 16.03
CA PRO A 50 13.81 -5.75 14.69
C PRO A 50 13.91 -4.26 14.31
N GLY A 51 15.07 -3.63 14.49
CA GLY A 51 15.23 -2.18 14.33
C GLY A 51 14.88 -1.66 12.94
N THR A 52 15.33 -2.35 11.89
CA THR A 52 15.03 -2.00 10.50
C THR A 52 13.55 -2.17 10.18
N GLU A 53 12.98 -3.31 10.59
CA GLU A 53 11.57 -3.63 10.35
C GLU A 53 10.64 -2.71 11.14
N LEU A 54 11.03 -2.33 12.35
CA LEU A 54 10.29 -1.35 13.16
C LEU A 54 10.31 0.03 12.52
N THR A 55 11.46 0.48 12.01
CA THR A 55 11.57 1.75 11.29
C THR A 55 10.68 1.74 10.03
N ALA A 56 10.68 0.65 9.28
CA ALA A 56 9.85 0.50 8.09
C ALA A 56 8.35 0.53 8.43
N LEU A 57 7.91 -0.23 9.45
CA LEU A 57 6.51 -0.26 9.88
C LEU A 57 6.06 1.11 10.42
N ALA A 58 6.86 1.76 11.27
CA ALA A 58 6.54 3.07 11.83
C ALA A 58 6.49 4.15 10.73
N GLY A 59 7.45 4.12 9.80
CA GLY A 59 7.47 5.01 8.64
C GLY A 59 6.23 4.86 7.78
N TYR A 60 5.84 3.63 7.44
CA TYR A 60 4.65 3.35 6.67
C TYR A 60 3.36 3.75 7.40
N ALA A 61 3.24 3.41 8.69
CA ALA A 61 2.09 3.81 9.50
C ALA A 61 1.92 5.32 9.51
N ARG A 62 3.00 6.08 9.68
CA ARG A 62 2.96 7.55 9.69
C ARG A 62 2.65 8.14 8.32
N ALA A 63 3.28 7.64 7.25
CA ALA A 63 3.14 8.19 5.91
C ALA A 63 1.79 7.85 5.28
N GLU A 64 1.29 6.62 5.47
CA GLU A 64 0.15 6.11 4.75
C GLU A 64 -1.10 5.99 5.63
N VAL A 65 -1.01 5.28 6.77
CA VAL A 65 -2.18 5.07 7.63
C VAL A 65 -2.68 6.40 8.19
N LEU A 66 -1.77 7.25 8.73
CA LEU A 66 -2.21 8.53 9.29
C LEU A 66 -2.63 9.53 8.23
N ARG A 67 -2.13 9.44 7.01
CA ARG A 67 -2.60 10.26 5.90
C ARG A 67 -4.04 9.89 5.54
N GLN A 68 -4.32 8.59 5.34
CA GLN A 68 -5.67 8.12 5.06
C GLN A 68 -6.65 8.55 6.17
N VAL A 69 -6.29 8.34 7.42
CA VAL A 69 -7.05 8.81 8.59
C VAL A 69 -7.38 10.32 8.50
N SER A 70 -6.44 11.14 8.04
CA SER A 70 -6.66 12.59 7.90
C SER A 70 -7.58 12.93 6.73
N ASP A 71 -7.45 12.21 5.62
CA ASP A 71 -8.27 12.40 4.44
C ASP A 71 -9.72 11.97 4.69
N GLU A 72 -9.93 10.87 5.41
CA GLU A 72 -11.26 10.40 5.82
C GLU A 72 -11.94 11.41 6.76
N GLU A 73 -11.22 11.98 7.71
CA GLU A 73 -11.76 13.04 8.57
C GLU A 73 -12.17 14.28 7.77
N ALA A 74 -11.41 14.61 6.73
CA ALA A 74 -11.70 15.77 5.90
C ALA A 74 -12.86 15.53 4.91
N LEU A 75 -12.94 14.33 4.33
CA LEU A 75 -13.81 14.04 3.19
C LEU A 75 -15.02 13.16 3.56
N LEU A 76 -14.81 12.14 4.40
CA LEU A 76 -15.85 11.19 4.77
C LEU A 76 -16.68 11.66 5.98
N PHE A 77 -16.06 12.20 7.03
CA PHE A 77 -16.76 12.56 8.25
C PHE A 77 -17.86 13.62 8.06
N PRO A 78 -17.70 14.66 7.21
CA PRO A 78 -18.78 15.59 6.94
C PRO A 78 -19.99 14.96 6.27
N ALA A 79 -19.81 13.81 5.61
CA ALA A 79 -20.84 13.15 4.82
C ALA A 79 -21.58 12.02 5.59
N VAL A 80 -21.16 11.69 6.81
CA VAL A 80 -21.77 10.62 7.63
C VAL A 80 -22.46 11.18 8.88
N PRO A 81 -23.40 10.42 9.50
CA PRO A 81 -24.04 10.84 10.74
C PRO A 81 -23.03 11.10 11.85
N VAL A 82 -23.27 12.14 12.67
CA VAL A 82 -22.36 12.56 13.73
C VAL A 82 -21.96 11.44 14.69
N GLN A 83 -22.89 10.55 15.03
CA GLN A 83 -22.57 9.40 15.92
C GLN A 83 -21.60 8.41 15.25
N THR A 84 -21.73 8.23 13.95
CA THR A 84 -20.85 7.38 13.15
C THR A 84 -19.46 8.02 13.06
N ALA A 85 -19.38 9.28 12.69
CA ALA A 85 -18.13 10.03 12.65
C ALA A 85 -17.42 10.00 14.01
N ALA A 86 -18.16 10.17 15.14
CA ALA A 86 -17.59 10.07 16.48
C ALA A 86 -17.07 8.67 16.82
N GLY A 87 -17.64 7.61 16.23
CA GLY A 87 -17.14 6.25 16.35
C GLY A 87 -15.80 6.08 15.65
N LEU A 88 -15.75 6.43 14.38
CA LEU A 88 -14.54 6.40 13.56
C LEU A 88 -13.43 7.29 14.15
N ALA A 89 -13.75 8.50 14.61
CA ALA A 89 -12.78 9.40 15.25
C ALA A 89 -12.09 8.78 16.48
N ARG A 90 -12.81 7.97 17.28
CA ARG A 90 -12.17 7.24 18.38
C ARG A 90 -11.20 6.18 17.91
N ASP A 91 -11.50 5.50 16.81
CA ASP A 91 -10.60 4.51 16.22
C ASP A 91 -9.38 5.20 15.60
N HIS A 92 -9.57 6.33 14.92
CA HIS A 92 -8.49 7.19 14.43
C HIS A 92 -7.54 7.65 15.55
N ALA A 93 -8.09 8.10 16.68
CA ALA A 93 -7.28 8.50 17.84
C ALA A 93 -6.41 7.34 18.37
N ARG A 94 -6.95 6.11 18.38
CA ARG A 94 -6.19 4.90 18.75
C ARG A 94 -5.10 4.56 17.75
N LEU A 95 -5.40 4.63 16.44
CA LEU A 95 -4.42 4.40 15.38
C LEU A 95 -3.28 5.40 15.43
N ARG A 96 -3.58 6.69 15.65
CA ARG A 96 -2.56 7.74 15.84
C ARG A 96 -1.69 7.45 17.06
N ALA A 97 -2.28 7.10 18.20
CA ALA A 97 -1.53 6.77 19.40
C ALA A 97 -0.60 5.55 19.20
N ALA A 98 -1.08 4.53 18.49
CA ALA A 98 -0.28 3.35 18.20
C ALA A 98 0.86 3.64 17.21
N ALA A 99 0.61 4.41 16.15
CA ALA A 99 1.63 4.84 15.20
C ALA A 99 2.71 5.71 15.88
N GLU A 100 2.31 6.61 16.76
CA GLU A 100 3.23 7.42 17.56
C GLU A 100 4.08 6.56 18.51
N LEU A 101 3.48 5.57 19.15
CA LEU A 101 4.20 4.62 20.00
C LEU A 101 5.26 3.82 19.22
N LEU A 102 4.89 3.33 18.02
CA LEU A 102 5.83 2.64 17.12
C LEU A 102 6.97 3.58 16.69
N THR A 103 6.66 4.83 16.37
CA THR A 103 7.65 5.83 15.98
C THR A 103 8.65 6.10 17.12
N ARG A 104 8.17 6.33 18.34
CA ARG A 104 9.04 6.56 19.50
C ARG A 104 9.88 5.34 19.87
N ALA A 105 9.35 4.13 19.66
CA ALA A 105 10.13 2.92 19.82
C ALA A 105 11.22 2.80 18.75
N ALA A 106 10.93 3.18 17.50
CA ALA A 106 11.89 3.16 16.39
C ALA A 106 13.02 4.17 16.57
N THR A 107 12.72 5.36 17.12
CA THR A 107 13.73 6.40 17.42
C THR A 107 14.51 6.16 18.71
N GLY A 108 14.11 5.19 19.52
CA GLY A 108 14.73 4.92 20.82
C GLY A 108 14.25 5.87 21.93
N GLU A 109 13.33 6.78 21.67
CA GLU A 109 12.74 7.69 22.68
C GLU A 109 11.91 6.93 23.72
N GLN A 110 11.36 5.78 23.32
CA GLN A 110 10.62 4.89 24.21
C GLN A 110 11.15 3.46 24.09
N PRO A 111 12.17 3.07 24.87
CA PRO A 111 12.68 1.72 24.89
C PRO A 111 11.57 0.71 25.23
N MET A 112 11.59 -0.41 24.52
CA MET A 112 10.58 -1.45 24.65
C MET A 112 11.25 -2.81 24.58
N ASP A 113 10.80 -3.76 25.40
CA ASP A 113 11.26 -5.14 25.22
C ASP A 113 10.60 -5.78 23.99
N PRO A 114 11.23 -6.80 23.38
CA PRO A 114 10.72 -7.42 22.15
C PRO A 114 9.30 -8.00 22.28
N ALA A 115 8.94 -8.56 23.44
CA ALA A 115 7.61 -9.15 23.65
C ALA A 115 6.52 -8.06 23.68
N ARG A 116 6.79 -6.95 24.38
CA ARG A 116 5.91 -5.79 24.39
C ARG A 116 5.78 -5.17 23.00
N LEU A 117 6.88 -5.05 22.26
CA LEU A 117 6.85 -4.56 20.88
C LEU A 117 5.96 -5.45 20.01
N ALA A 118 6.12 -6.77 20.10
CA ALA A 118 5.31 -7.72 19.35
C ALA A 118 3.81 -7.59 19.68
N ALA A 119 3.46 -7.37 20.96
CA ALA A 119 2.08 -7.12 21.37
C ALA A 119 1.52 -5.84 20.74
N VAL A 120 2.26 -4.73 20.82
CA VAL A 120 1.87 -3.44 20.22
C VAL A 120 1.65 -3.56 18.72
N VAL A 121 2.52 -4.28 18.01
CA VAL A 121 2.40 -4.49 16.57
C VAL A 121 1.14 -5.31 16.23
N ARG A 122 0.88 -6.40 16.96
CA ARG A 122 -0.33 -7.22 16.75
C ARG A 122 -1.61 -6.41 17.01
N ASP A 123 -1.60 -5.61 18.07
CA ASP A 123 -2.73 -4.73 18.40
C ASP A 123 -2.95 -3.68 17.32
N PHE A 124 -1.91 -3.05 16.82
CA PHE A 124 -1.99 -2.08 15.72
C PHE A 124 -2.62 -2.69 14.46
N VAL A 125 -2.13 -3.85 14.01
CA VAL A 125 -2.68 -4.57 12.85
C VAL A 125 -4.16 -4.92 13.06
N THR A 126 -4.50 -5.40 14.27
CA THR A 126 -5.86 -5.77 14.62
C THR A 126 -6.80 -4.57 14.63
N GLN A 127 -6.37 -3.45 15.21
CA GLN A 127 -7.13 -2.20 15.26
C GLN A 127 -7.37 -1.64 13.87
N LEU A 128 -6.31 -1.57 13.03
CA LEU A 128 -6.44 -1.12 11.65
C LEU A 128 -7.42 -2.00 10.88
N GLY A 129 -7.26 -3.33 10.90
CA GLY A 129 -8.15 -4.23 10.17
C GLY A 129 -9.60 -4.20 10.67
N ARG A 130 -9.86 -3.84 11.92
CA ARG A 130 -11.22 -3.61 12.44
C ARG A 130 -11.81 -2.30 11.93
N HIS A 131 -11.01 -1.25 11.98
CA HIS A 131 -11.38 0.08 11.55
C HIS A 131 -11.78 0.08 10.06
N LEU A 132 -10.92 -0.44 9.16
CA LEU A 132 -11.19 -0.52 7.74
C LEU A 132 -12.48 -1.31 7.41
N ARG A 133 -12.73 -2.43 8.11
CA ARG A 133 -13.99 -3.16 7.95
C ARG A 133 -15.21 -2.36 8.39
N SER A 134 -15.09 -1.59 9.48
CA SER A 134 -16.21 -0.77 9.96
C SER A 134 -16.59 0.32 8.95
N GLU A 135 -15.63 0.83 8.23
CA GLU A 135 -15.87 1.81 7.14
C GLU A 135 -16.48 1.15 5.90
N GLU A 136 -15.98 0.00 5.49
CA GLU A 136 -16.57 -0.78 4.39
C GLU A 136 -18.02 -1.14 4.68
N ASP A 137 -18.32 -1.60 5.89
CA ASP A 137 -19.69 -1.89 6.34
C ASP A 137 -20.59 -0.65 6.30
N LEU A 138 -20.04 0.51 6.65
CA LEU A 138 -20.75 1.79 6.57
C LEU A 138 -21.09 2.16 5.12
N LEU A 139 -20.13 2.04 4.21
CA LEU A 139 -20.29 2.39 2.81
C LEU A 139 -21.22 1.41 2.07
N THR A 140 -21.18 0.13 2.41
CA THR A 140 -21.99 -0.92 1.77
C THR A 140 -23.42 -1.00 2.33
N SER A 141 -23.64 -0.57 3.56
CA SER A 141 -24.95 -0.65 4.23
C SER A 141 -26.01 0.30 3.69
N GLY A 142 -25.70 1.13 2.70
CA GLY A 142 -26.59 2.17 2.17
C GLY A 142 -26.89 3.29 3.18
N ARG A 143 -26.20 3.31 4.31
CA ARG A 143 -26.28 4.36 5.34
C ARG A 143 -25.34 5.53 5.07
N ALA A 144 -24.36 5.32 4.19
CA ALA A 144 -23.56 6.41 3.67
C ALA A 144 -24.42 7.29 2.74
N PRO A 145 -24.28 8.62 2.77
CA PRO A 145 -24.94 9.47 1.83
C PRO A 145 -24.55 9.06 0.40
N ARG A 146 -25.52 9.14 -0.54
CA ARG A 146 -25.31 8.86 -1.97
C ARG A 146 -24.22 9.75 -2.61
N GLU A 147 -23.77 10.76 -1.90
CA GLU A 147 -22.81 11.77 -2.33
C GLU A 147 -21.36 11.42 -1.96
N VAL A 148 -21.12 10.33 -1.18
CA VAL A 148 -19.77 9.78 -1.07
C VAL A 148 -19.60 8.80 -2.23
N PRO A 149 -19.01 9.23 -3.36
CA PRO A 149 -18.79 8.31 -4.45
C PRO A 149 -17.89 7.19 -3.95
N GLY A 150 -18.19 5.94 -4.30
CA GLY A 150 -17.25 4.82 -4.07
C GLY A 150 -15.92 4.97 -4.83
N THR A 151 -15.73 6.10 -5.48
CA THR A 151 -14.57 6.56 -6.24
C THR A 151 -13.87 7.76 -5.59
N VAL A 152 -14.13 8.07 -4.31
CA VAL A 152 -13.36 9.10 -3.62
C VAL A 152 -11.92 8.60 -3.50
N THR A 153 -11.04 9.28 -4.20
CA THR A 153 -9.60 9.07 -4.05
C THR A 153 -9.20 9.68 -2.71
N LEU A 154 -9.14 8.86 -1.68
CA LEU A 154 -8.57 9.24 -0.41
C LEU A 154 -7.05 9.20 -0.59
N GLY A 155 -6.37 10.23 -0.15
CA GLY A 155 -4.92 10.25 -0.19
C GLY A 155 -4.29 11.14 -1.23
N GLY A 156 -4.80 12.33 -1.44
CA GLY A 156 -4.30 13.55 -2.09
C GLY A 156 -3.10 13.54 -3.03
N HIS A 157 -2.21 12.61 -2.91
CA HIS A 157 -1.13 12.30 -3.84
C HIS A 157 -1.04 10.78 -3.94
N PRO A 158 -1.41 10.20 -5.08
CA PRO A 158 -1.02 8.82 -5.36
C PRO A 158 0.51 8.80 -5.25
N HIS A 159 1.04 7.79 -4.59
CA HIS A 159 2.47 7.53 -4.60
C HIS A 159 2.93 7.53 -6.06
N GLU A 160 4.06 8.12 -6.37
CA GLU A 160 4.57 8.17 -7.74
C GLU A 160 4.67 6.77 -8.36
N TRP A 161 4.93 5.76 -7.54
CA TRP A 161 4.97 4.36 -7.98
C TRP A 161 3.58 3.74 -8.31
N TYR A 162 2.44 4.33 -7.90
CA TYR A 162 1.12 3.96 -8.44
C TYR A 162 0.91 4.42 -9.87
N LEU A 163 1.76 5.31 -10.37
CA LEU A 163 1.61 6.00 -11.64
C LEU A 163 1.90 5.19 -12.88
N LEU A 164 2.64 4.12 -12.75
CA LEU A 164 3.40 3.59 -13.87
C LEU A 164 2.86 2.33 -14.50
N THR A 165 1.71 1.82 -14.04
CA THR A 165 1.34 0.46 -14.37
C THR A 165 -0.10 0.26 -14.81
N GLU A 166 -0.67 1.25 -15.46
CA GLU A 166 -1.95 1.06 -16.16
C GLU A 166 -1.69 0.46 -17.53
N GLY A 167 -1.92 -0.82 -17.64
CA GLY A 167 -1.80 -1.51 -18.91
C GLY A 167 -1.46 -2.98 -18.74
N PRO A 168 -1.60 -3.76 -19.81
CA PRO A 168 -1.21 -5.16 -19.82
C PRO A 168 0.32 -5.35 -19.81
N VAL A 169 1.10 -4.27 -20.03
CA VAL A 169 2.57 -4.29 -20.06
C VAL A 169 3.11 -3.28 -19.06
N VAL A 170 4.04 -3.74 -18.22
CA VAL A 170 4.79 -2.92 -17.26
C VAL A 170 6.25 -2.97 -17.63
N ASP A 171 6.79 -1.84 -18.10
CA ASP A 171 8.20 -1.69 -18.39
C ASP A 171 8.93 -1.17 -17.16
N LEU A 172 9.73 -2.03 -16.51
CA LEU A 172 10.44 -1.69 -15.29
C LEU A 172 11.67 -0.79 -15.56
N ASP A 173 12.12 -0.71 -16.81
CA ASP A 173 13.23 0.17 -17.17
C ASP A 173 12.81 1.64 -17.27
N GLU A 174 11.49 1.92 -17.31
CA GLU A 174 10.93 3.27 -17.24
C GLU A 174 10.91 3.82 -15.79
N LEU A 175 11.23 2.99 -14.81
CA LEU A 175 11.23 3.30 -13.39
C LEU A 175 12.65 3.51 -12.85
N PRO A 176 12.83 4.32 -11.80
CA PRO A 176 14.07 4.29 -11.01
C PRO A 176 14.33 2.85 -10.54
N SER A 177 15.54 2.36 -10.73
CA SER A 177 15.88 0.94 -10.46
C SER A 177 15.61 0.49 -9.03
N GLU A 178 15.68 1.41 -8.06
CA GLU A 178 15.37 1.18 -6.64
C GLU A 178 13.86 1.03 -6.36
N GLU A 179 13.00 1.55 -7.24
CA GLU A 179 11.55 1.51 -7.10
C GLU A 179 10.89 0.45 -8.00
N ALA A 180 11.59 0.04 -9.06
CA ALA A 180 11.04 -0.83 -10.11
C ALA A 180 10.45 -2.14 -9.58
N VAL A 181 11.16 -2.83 -8.69
CA VAL A 181 10.70 -4.10 -8.10
C VAL A 181 9.45 -3.86 -7.24
N THR A 182 9.48 -2.85 -6.39
CA THR A 182 8.35 -2.52 -5.51
C THR A 182 7.12 -2.17 -6.33
N ALA A 183 7.26 -1.33 -7.35
CA ALA A 183 6.17 -0.95 -8.25
C ALA A 183 5.58 -2.15 -8.99
N ALA A 184 6.42 -3.07 -9.48
CA ALA A 184 5.97 -4.29 -10.13
C ALA A 184 5.19 -5.19 -9.16
N VAL A 185 5.71 -5.43 -7.96
CA VAL A 185 5.05 -6.22 -6.92
C VAL A 185 3.69 -5.61 -6.58
N ASP A 186 3.63 -4.33 -6.37
CA ASP A 186 2.39 -3.62 -6.06
C ASP A 186 1.37 -3.70 -7.20
N ARG A 187 1.81 -3.57 -8.46
CA ARG A 187 0.93 -3.77 -9.61
C ARG A 187 0.35 -5.17 -9.64
N LEU A 188 1.19 -6.20 -9.38
CA LEU A 188 0.73 -7.58 -9.35
C LEU A 188 -0.31 -7.82 -8.25
N LEU A 189 -0.11 -7.24 -7.07
CA LEU A 189 -1.04 -7.40 -5.96
C LEU A 189 -2.42 -6.80 -6.21
N ARG A 190 -2.51 -5.80 -7.08
CA ARG A 190 -3.78 -5.17 -7.50
C ARG A 190 -4.50 -5.92 -8.62
N MET A 191 -3.87 -6.90 -9.21
CA MET A 191 -4.50 -7.65 -10.30
C MET A 191 -5.79 -8.31 -9.83
N ARG A 192 -6.81 -8.26 -10.66
CA ARG A 192 -8.04 -9.03 -10.47
C ARG A 192 -7.78 -10.51 -10.77
N ARG A 193 -8.56 -11.38 -10.17
CA ARG A 193 -8.48 -12.82 -10.46
C ARG A 193 -8.70 -13.08 -11.93
N GLY A 194 -7.80 -13.82 -12.58
CA GLY A 194 -7.80 -14.09 -14.01
C GLY A 194 -7.16 -12.97 -14.86
N GLU A 195 -6.81 -11.86 -14.29
CA GLU A 195 -6.09 -10.78 -14.99
C GLU A 195 -4.68 -11.23 -15.36
N GLN A 196 -4.19 -10.69 -16.47
CA GLN A 196 -2.86 -10.95 -16.99
C GLN A 196 -2.10 -9.63 -17.20
N VAL A 197 -0.84 -9.62 -16.82
CA VAL A 197 0.09 -8.50 -17.01
C VAL A 197 1.40 -9.05 -17.55
N GLU A 198 2.01 -8.34 -18.45
CA GLU A 198 3.37 -8.60 -18.90
C GLU A 198 4.34 -7.66 -18.17
N LEU A 199 5.35 -8.22 -17.54
CA LEU A 199 6.49 -7.47 -17.01
C LEU A 199 7.64 -7.54 -18.00
N GLN A 200 8.30 -6.42 -18.22
CA GLN A 200 9.53 -6.39 -19.04
C GLN A 200 10.61 -5.54 -18.38
N SER A 201 11.88 -5.95 -18.57
CA SER A 201 13.03 -5.24 -18.03
C SER A 201 14.31 -5.64 -18.77
N ALA A 202 15.32 -4.77 -18.77
CA ALA A 202 16.69 -5.09 -19.16
C ALA A 202 17.40 -5.97 -18.11
N THR A 203 16.87 -6.04 -16.89
CA THR A 203 17.39 -6.88 -15.80
C THR A 203 16.45 -8.04 -15.49
N ARG A 204 16.98 -9.07 -14.78
CA ARG A 204 16.20 -10.27 -14.42
C ARG A 204 15.03 -9.92 -13.50
N LEU A 205 13.91 -10.60 -13.73
CA LEU A 205 12.66 -10.41 -12.96
C LEU A 205 12.55 -11.36 -11.75
N ASP A 206 13.62 -12.06 -11.38
CA ASP A 206 13.61 -13.05 -10.28
C ASP A 206 13.22 -12.46 -8.93
N GLN A 207 13.59 -11.20 -8.69
CA GLN A 207 13.25 -10.52 -7.44
C GLN A 207 11.75 -10.24 -7.35
N VAL A 208 11.14 -9.75 -8.42
CA VAL A 208 9.68 -9.53 -8.49
C VAL A 208 8.93 -10.84 -8.25
N TRP A 209 9.36 -11.92 -8.93
CA TRP A 209 8.77 -13.24 -8.74
C TRP A 209 8.87 -13.72 -7.28
N ARG A 210 10.04 -13.59 -6.67
CA ARG A 210 10.28 -14.02 -5.29
C ARG A 210 9.41 -13.26 -4.32
N GLU A 211 9.48 -11.93 -4.34
CA GLU A 211 8.72 -11.07 -3.43
C GLU A 211 7.21 -11.30 -3.59
N THR A 212 6.70 -11.35 -4.82
CA THR A 212 5.27 -11.61 -5.05
C THR A 212 4.86 -13.00 -4.54
N SER A 213 5.73 -14.01 -4.70
CA SER A 213 5.45 -15.38 -4.25
C SER A 213 5.48 -15.51 -2.73
N GLU A 214 6.36 -14.78 -2.06
CA GLU A 214 6.41 -14.70 -0.60
C GLU A 214 5.16 -14.04 -0.02
N LEU A 215 4.69 -12.99 -0.68
CA LEU A 215 3.57 -12.18 -0.21
C LEU A 215 2.21 -12.82 -0.51
N CYS A 216 2.11 -13.56 -1.60
CA CYS A 216 0.88 -14.24 -2.01
C CYS A 216 1.20 -15.66 -2.53
N PRO A 217 1.52 -16.61 -1.65
CA PRO A 217 1.90 -17.96 -2.04
C PRO A 217 0.84 -18.63 -2.92
N GLY A 218 1.26 -19.08 -4.10
CA GLY A 218 0.36 -19.74 -5.06
C GLY A 218 -0.67 -18.83 -5.73
N GLY A 219 -0.69 -17.53 -5.43
CA GLY A 219 -1.65 -16.57 -5.97
C GLY A 219 -1.42 -16.19 -7.44
N TYR A 220 -0.25 -16.48 -7.97
CA TYR A 220 0.14 -16.08 -9.31
C TYR A 220 0.76 -17.26 -10.08
N GLN A 221 0.65 -17.17 -11.39
CA GLN A 221 1.38 -17.99 -12.35
C GLN A 221 2.30 -17.08 -13.16
N PHE A 222 3.58 -17.43 -13.21
CA PHE A 222 4.60 -16.71 -13.95
C PHE A 222 5.02 -17.57 -15.15
N THR A 223 5.05 -16.97 -16.33
CA THR A 223 5.44 -17.64 -17.59
C THR A 223 6.46 -16.77 -18.30
N ALA A 224 7.68 -17.26 -18.46
CA ALA A 224 8.70 -16.55 -19.21
C ALA A 224 8.29 -16.45 -20.68
N LEU A 225 8.26 -15.25 -21.22
CA LEU A 225 8.05 -14.96 -22.63
C LEU A 225 9.37 -14.75 -23.36
N GLN A 226 10.36 -14.17 -22.66
CA GLN A 226 11.72 -13.99 -23.16
C GLN A 226 12.69 -14.03 -21.97
N ASP A 227 13.76 -14.80 -22.11
CA ASP A 227 14.73 -15.07 -21.04
C ASP A 227 16.11 -14.51 -21.45
N GLY A 228 16.20 -13.15 -21.46
CA GLY A 228 17.43 -12.40 -21.73
C GLY A 228 18.11 -12.71 -23.09
N PRO A 229 19.38 -12.29 -23.25
CA PRO A 229 20.14 -11.40 -22.37
C PRO A 229 19.81 -9.90 -22.52
N ALA A 230 19.24 -9.48 -23.66
CA ALA A 230 18.99 -8.06 -23.93
C ALA A 230 17.71 -7.56 -23.22
N ARG A 231 16.73 -8.42 -23.05
CA ARG A 231 15.46 -8.10 -22.40
C ARG A 231 14.85 -9.33 -21.77
N TRP A 232 14.25 -9.13 -20.62
CA TRP A 232 13.51 -10.14 -19.88
C TRP A 232 12.03 -9.79 -19.99
N ARG A 233 11.18 -10.77 -20.35
CA ARG A 233 9.73 -10.59 -20.45
C ARG A 233 9.04 -11.75 -19.76
N MET A 234 8.07 -11.44 -18.91
CA MET A 234 7.36 -12.43 -18.11
C MET A 234 5.87 -12.10 -18.10
N GLN A 235 5.05 -13.06 -18.51
CA GLN A 235 3.62 -12.97 -18.31
C GLN A 235 3.26 -13.42 -16.90
N VAL A 236 2.52 -12.61 -16.19
CA VAL A 236 2.00 -12.92 -14.86
C VAL A 236 0.48 -13.00 -14.94
N THR A 237 -0.07 -14.11 -14.47
CA THR A 237 -1.52 -14.31 -14.38
C THR A 237 -1.92 -14.47 -12.93
N ARG A 238 -2.88 -13.68 -12.46
CA ARG A 238 -3.46 -13.87 -11.14
C ARG A 238 -4.38 -15.09 -11.15
N ARG A 239 -4.06 -16.09 -10.35
CA ARG A 239 -4.85 -17.33 -10.29
C ARG A 239 -6.24 -17.09 -9.72
N GLN A 240 -7.22 -17.84 -10.25
CA GLN A 240 -8.52 -17.95 -9.61
C GLN A 240 -8.38 -18.79 -8.33
N ALA A 241 -9.18 -18.50 -7.29
CA ALA A 241 -9.23 -19.42 -6.15
C ALA A 241 -9.65 -20.80 -6.65
N ALA A 242 -8.96 -21.83 -6.21
CA ALA A 242 -9.50 -23.19 -6.35
C ALA A 242 -10.86 -23.23 -5.64
N ILE A 243 -11.89 -23.60 -6.38
CA ILE A 243 -13.25 -23.81 -5.84
C ILE A 243 -13.23 -25.04 -4.95
#